data_f336154a80324383d80e0cfdbf3571c9
#
_entry.id   f336154a80324383d80e0cfdbf3571c9
#
_cell.length_a   1.000
_cell.length_b   1.000
_cell.length_c   1.000
_cell.angle_alpha   90.00
_cell.angle_beta   90.00
_cell.angle_gamma   90.00
#
_symmetry.space_group_name_H-M   'P 1'
#
loop_
_entity.id
_entity.type
_entity.pdbx_description
1 polymer ?
#
loop_
_entity_poly.entity_id
_entity_poly.type
_entity_poly.pdbx_seq_one_letter_code
_entity_poly.pdbx_strand_id
1 'polypeptide(L)'
;MGLLIRVQKASAALARATPAFITAVAAATYFVPAAFSWVHGTVQTAILGVIMLSMGMTLKGEDFRILLSRPLDIAIGTAAQFLLMPAIAWTLVHAMGLPRAVGVGLILVGCCPGGVSSNIMTFLCRGDVAFSVGMTTLSTLAAPFMTPFLMLTLAGETVDVDALGMFQSILLVTLAPVALGFVLNAAWGRRAAYRETLKVMPGVAVLGLACIVGGVVSAHGHRFAASGALVFAAVFLHNALGYLGGYLAGVAARFTQPKRRTISIEVGMQNAGLATVLAARHFPLLPEAAIASAVSCVWHSISGALMAGVFNAADAFLARRKGDL
;
A
#
# COMPACT_ATOMS: atom_id res chain seq x y z
N MET A 1 -16.61 -10.51 27.89
CA MET A 1 -16.42 -11.43 26.74
C MET A 1 -17.26 -11.02 25.52
N GLY A 2 -18.55 -10.69 25.65
CA GLY A 2 -19.41 -10.31 24.52
C GLY A 2 -18.98 -9.05 23.75
N LEU A 3 -18.45 -7.99 24.40
CA LEU A 3 -18.01 -6.75 23.73
C LEU A 3 -16.80 -6.99 22.85
N LEU A 4 -15.79 -7.71 23.34
CA LEU A 4 -14.57 -8.00 22.57
C LEU A 4 -14.90 -8.80 21.30
N ILE A 5 -15.76 -9.79 21.37
CA ILE A 5 -16.21 -10.57 20.20
C ILE A 5 -16.93 -9.68 19.19
N ARG A 6 -17.77 -8.73 19.65
CA ARG A 6 -18.43 -7.76 18.76
C ARG A 6 -17.43 -6.87 18.05
N VAL A 7 -16.43 -6.33 18.78
CA VAL A 7 -15.36 -5.49 18.20
C VAL A 7 -14.55 -6.26 17.16
N GLN A 8 -14.19 -7.52 17.42
CA GLN A 8 -13.47 -8.36 16.47
C GLN A 8 -14.29 -8.65 15.20
N LYS A 9 -15.59 -8.96 15.36
CA LYS A 9 -16.49 -9.14 14.22
C LYS A 9 -16.62 -7.85 13.39
N ALA A 10 -16.76 -6.70 14.05
CA ALA A 10 -16.80 -5.40 13.38
C ALA A 10 -15.49 -5.10 12.63
N SER A 11 -14.32 -5.35 13.27
CA SER A 11 -13.01 -5.22 12.64
C SER A 11 -12.88 -6.08 11.38
N ALA A 12 -13.26 -7.36 11.48
CA ALA A 12 -13.21 -8.28 10.34
C ALA A 12 -14.20 -7.89 9.22
N ALA A 13 -15.37 -7.38 9.55
CA ALA A 13 -16.33 -6.86 8.57
C ALA A 13 -15.79 -5.62 7.87
N LEU A 14 -15.23 -4.68 8.66
CA LEU A 14 -14.61 -3.46 8.12
C LEU A 14 -13.43 -3.78 7.20
N ALA A 15 -12.57 -4.72 7.59
CA ALA A 15 -11.44 -5.16 6.76
C ALA A 15 -11.89 -5.76 5.42
N ARG A 16 -13.01 -6.50 5.41
CA ARG A 16 -13.61 -7.01 4.16
C ARG A 16 -14.25 -5.92 3.31
N ALA A 17 -14.82 -4.92 3.95
CA ALA A 17 -15.48 -3.80 3.30
C ALA A 17 -14.55 -2.61 3.03
N THR A 18 -13.23 -2.77 3.18
CA THR A 18 -12.23 -1.70 3.04
C THR A 18 -12.45 -0.82 1.81
N PRO A 19 -12.65 -1.35 0.58
CA PRO A 19 -12.85 -0.51 -0.60
C PRO A 19 -14.07 0.39 -0.48
N ALA A 20 -15.21 -0.18 -0.10
CA ALA A 20 -16.46 0.55 0.03
C ALA A 20 -16.39 1.58 1.17
N PHE A 21 -15.79 1.23 2.30
CA PHE A 21 -15.66 2.11 3.44
C PHE A 21 -14.77 3.32 3.15
N ILE A 22 -13.58 3.11 2.59
CA ILE A 22 -12.66 4.22 2.26
C ILE A 22 -13.26 5.12 1.18
N THR A 23 -13.93 4.55 0.16
CA THR A 23 -14.61 5.33 -0.87
C THR A 23 -15.75 6.16 -0.27
N ALA A 24 -16.55 5.58 0.62
CA ALA A 24 -17.63 6.29 1.31
C ALA A 24 -17.09 7.43 2.19
N VAL A 25 -15.99 7.20 2.94
CA VAL A 25 -15.34 8.26 3.73
C VAL A 25 -14.81 9.37 2.82
N ALA A 26 -14.14 9.04 1.71
CA ALA A 26 -13.66 10.04 0.77
C ALA A 26 -14.81 10.88 0.19
N ALA A 27 -15.90 10.23 -0.24
CA ALA A 27 -17.09 10.91 -0.75
C ALA A 27 -17.76 11.78 0.33
N ALA A 28 -17.99 11.24 1.53
CA ALA A 28 -18.58 12.01 2.62
C ALA A 28 -17.74 13.23 2.99
N THR A 29 -16.41 13.07 3.05
CA THR A 29 -15.50 14.17 3.37
C THR A 29 -15.48 15.25 2.29
N TYR A 30 -15.67 14.89 1.03
CA TYR A 30 -15.79 15.86 -0.06
C TYR A 30 -16.94 16.84 0.17
N PHE A 31 -18.09 16.37 0.67
CA PHE A 31 -19.24 17.20 0.99
C PHE A 31 -19.17 17.83 2.39
N VAL A 32 -18.47 17.21 3.34
CA VAL A 32 -18.33 17.67 4.73
C VAL A 32 -16.87 17.69 5.13
N PRO A 33 -16.04 18.64 4.61
CA PRO A 33 -14.61 18.67 4.88
C PRO A 33 -14.26 18.77 6.37
N ALA A 34 -15.09 19.47 7.16
CA ALA A 34 -14.87 19.67 8.60
C ALA A 34 -14.72 18.35 9.38
N ALA A 35 -15.31 17.24 8.89
CA ALA A 35 -15.26 15.95 9.56
C ALA A 35 -13.82 15.41 9.74
N PHE A 36 -12.91 15.73 8.82
CA PHE A 36 -11.53 15.24 8.83
C PHE A 36 -10.47 16.35 8.77
N SER A 37 -10.87 17.62 8.96
CA SER A 37 -9.96 18.77 8.95
C SER A 37 -8.86 18.72 10.00
N TRP A 38 -9.05 17.94 11.07
CA TRP A 38 -8.08 17.69 12.12
C TRP A 38 -6.97 16.69 11.73
N VAL A 39 -7.14 15.94 10.64
CA VAL A 39 -6.18 14.92 10.19
C VAL A 39 -5.13 15.55 9.27
N HIS A 40 -4.18 16.24 9.85
CA HIS A 40 -3.05 16.84 9.13
C HIS A 40 -1.77 16.81 9.97
N GLY A 41 -0.62 17.05 9.34
CA GLY A 41 0.68 17.21 10.01
C GLY A 41 1.03 16.02 10.92
N THR A 42 1.29 16.30 12.19
CA THR A 42 1.70 15.30 13.19
C THR A 42 0.61 14.24 13.44
N VAL A 43 -0.66 14.63 13.39
CA VAL A 43 -1.77 13.69 13.59
C VAL A 43 -1.80 12.65 12.48
N GLN A 44 -1.68 13.09 11.22
CA GLN A 44 -1.62 12.19 10.06
C GLN A 44 -0.42 11.23 10.15
N THR A 45 0.74 11.75 10.57
CA THR A 45 1.95 10.97 10.81
C THR A 45 1.76 9.92 11.92
N ALA A 46 1.12 10.30 13.04
CA ALA A 46 0.84 9.39 14.14
C ALA A 46 -0.13 8.28 13.73
N ILE A 47 -1.18 8.60 12.96
CA ILE A 47 -2.12 7.62 12.43
C ILE A 47 -1.39 6.59 11.54
N LEU A 48 -0.48 7.05 10.66
CA LEU A 48 0.33 6.14 9.86
C LEU A 48 1.22 5.25 10.76
N GLY A 49 1.83 5.80 11.80
CA GLY A 49 2.60 5.05 12.78
C GLY A 49 1.78 3.94 13.44
N VAL A 50 0.51 4.21 13.78
CA VAL A 50 -0.41 3.19 14.34
C VAL A 50 -0.72 2.10 13.30
N ILE A 51 -0.91 2.45 12.03
CA ILE A 51 -1.10 1.48 10.94
C ILE A 51 0.14 0.59 10.82
N MET A 52 1.33 1.18 10.80
CA MET A 52 2.60 0.45 10.68
C MET A 52 2.87 -0.42 11.91
N LEU A 53 2.56 0.08 13.11
CA LEU A 53 2.62 -0.70 14.34
C LEU A 53 1.71 -1.93 14.26
N SER A 54 0.46 -1.75 13.81
CA SER A 54 -0.48 -2.85 13.66
C SER A 54 0.02 -3.93 12.70
N MET A 55 0.68 -3.54 11.61
CA MET A 55 1.35 -4.44 10.69
C MET A 55 2.49 -5.19 11.40
N GLY A 56 3.38 -4.48 12.10
CA GLY A 56 4.49 -5.07 12.84
C GLY A 56 4.05 -6.08 13.89
N MET A 57 2.93 -5.81 14.58
CA MET A 57 2.34 -6.72 15.57
C MET A 57 1.91 -8.07 14.97
N THR A 58 1.69 -8.17 13.67
CA THR A 58 1.34 -9.43 13.00
C THR A 58 2.56 -10.21 12.52
N LEU A 59 3.74 -9.58 12.41
CA LEU A 59 4.97 -10.22 11.95
C LEU A 59 5.52 -11.19 13.00
N LYS A 60 5.96 -12.36 12.53
CA LYS A 60 6.54 -13.43 13.36
C LYS A 60 8.01 -13.66 12.98
N GLY A 61 8.77 -14.27 13.88
CA GLY A 61 10.15 -14.71 13.57
C GLY A 61 10.22 -15.70 12.40
N GLU A 62 9.14 -16.47 12.17
CA GLU A 62 9.01 -17.38 11.04
C GLU A 62 8.98 -16.63 9.68
N ASP A 63 8.44 -15.41 9.63
CA ASP A 63 8.40 -14.61 8.41
C ASP A 63 9.80 -14.20 7.96
N PHE A 64 10.70 -13.91 8.93
CA PHE A 64 12.12 -13.68 8.64
C PHE A 64 12.85 -14.96 8.21
N ARG A 65 12.44 -16.13 8.69
CA ARG A 65 12.97 -17.41 8.22
C ARG A 65 12.60 -17.65 6.75
N ILE A 66 11.43 -17.19 6.31
CA ILE A 66 11.01 -17.25 4.89
C ILE A 66 11.96 -16.44 4.01
N LEU A 67 12.35 -15.22 4.45
CA LEU A 67 13.36 -14.41 3.74
C LEU A 67 14.65 -15.19 3.51
N LEU A 68 15.10 -15.92 4.54
CA LEU A 68 16.35 -16.70 4.48
C LEU A 68 16.21 -18.01 3.70
N SER A 69 15.01 -18.59 3.62
CA SER A 69 14.76 -19.85 2.91
C SER A 69 14.55 -19.69 1.40
N ARG A 70 14.10 -18.51 0.94
CA ARG A 70 13.79 -18.20 -0.46
C ARG A 70 14.35 -16.82 -0.88
N PRO A 71 15.64 -16.54 -0.63
CA PRO A 71 16.17 -15.18 -0.76
C PRO A 71 16.12 -14.67 -2.19
N LEU A 72 16.37 -15.53 -3.19
CA LEU A 72 16.36 -15.13 -4.60
C LEU A 72 14.96 -14.78 -5.09
N ASP A 73 13.94 -15.56 -4.73
CA ASP A 73 12.57 -15.27 -5.13
C ASP A 73 12.10 -13.92 -4.58
N ILE A 74 12.37 -13.69 -3.29
CA ILE A 74 11.99 -12.45 -2.60
C ILE A 74 12.78 -11.27 -3.14
N ALA A 75 14.09 -11.43 -3.40
CA ALA A 75 14.92 -10.40 -4.01
C ALA A 75 14.43 -10.03 -5.42
N ILE A 76 14.10 -11.01 -6.25
CA ILE A 76 13.52 -10.78 -7.60
C ILE A 76 12.20 -10.00 -7.49
N GLY A 77 11.30 -10.41 -6.60
CA GLY A 77 10.03 -9.73 -6.41
C GLY A 77 10.18 -8.30 -5.92
N THR A 78 11.05 -8.08 -4.93
CA THR A 78 11.34 -6.75 -4.38
C THR A 78 12.06 -5.85 -5.39
N ALA A 79 13.00 -6.41 -6.17
CA ALA A 79 13.67 -5.69 -7.24
C ALA A 79 12.65 -5.30 -8.34
N ALA A 80 11.76 -6.22 -8.74
CA ALA A 80 10.71 -5.92 -9.70
C ALA A 80 9.84 -4.75 -9.23
N GLN A 81 9.49 -4.69 -7.95
CA GLN A 81 8.72 -3.60 -7.37
C GLN A 81 9.44 -2.25 -7.49
N PHE A 82 10.68 -2.15 -6.99
CA PHE A 82 11.45 -0.90 -6.98
C PHE A 82 12.00 -0.49 -8.34
N LEU A 83 11.93 -1.37 -9.35
CA LEU A 83 12.26 -1.03 -10.74
C LEU A 83 11.02 -0.68 -11.56
N LEU A 84 10.01 -1.54 -11.55
CA LEU A 84 8.84 -1.39 -12.41
C LEU A 84 7.97 -0.21 -12.01
N MET A 85 7.61 -0.10 -10.73
CA MET A 85 6.64 0.91 -10.32
C MET A 85 7.18 2.35 -10.44
N PRO A 86 8.41 2.66 -10.04
CA PRO A 86 8.98 3.98 -10.30
C PRO A 86 9.13 4.28 -11.80
N ALA A 87 9.56 3.29 -12.60
CA ALA A 87 9.71 3.46 -14.05
C ALA A 87 8.38 3.71 -14.75
N ILE A 88 7.33 2.95 -14.38
CA ILE A 88 5.97 3.15 -14.90
C ILE A 88 5.45 4.54 -14.51
N ALA A 89 5.62 4.94 -13.24
CA ALA A 89 5.19 6.27 -12.78
C ALA A 89 5.89 7.38 -13.56
N TRP A 90 7.20 7.31 -13.70
CA TRP A 90 7.98 8.28 -14.46
C TRP A 90 7.55 8.34 -15.94
N THR A 91 7.37 7.18 -16.56
CA THR A 91 6.89 7.09 -17.95
C THR A 91 5.52 7.72 -18.13
N LEU A 92 4.57 7.44 -17.23
CA LEU A 92 3.22 8.01 -17.30
C LEU A 92 3.23 9.52 -17.08
N VAL A 93 4.06 10.03 -16.17
CA VAL A 93 4.21 11.47 -15.95
C VAL A 93 4.58 12.18 -17.23
N HIS A 94 5.56 11.66 -17.96
CA HIS A 94 6.04 12.27 -19.20
C HIS A 94 5.10 12.01 -20.38
N ALA A 95 4.61 10.79 -20.54
CA ALA A 95 3.74 10.42 -21.66
C ALA A 95 2.36 11.10 -21.60
N MET A 96 1.81 11.31 -20.39
CA MET A 96 0.52 11.97 -20.21
C MET A 96 0.64 13.49 -19.98
N GLY A 97 1.86 14.05 -19.89
CA GLY A 97 2.07 15.46 -19.60
C GLY A 97 1.47 15.89 -18.27
N LEU A 98 1.64 15.08 -17.22
CA LEU A 98 1.01 15.35 -15.93
C LEU A 98 1.51 16.66 -15.32
N PRO A 99 0.63 17.46 -14.66
CA PRO A 99 1.08 18.60 -13.89
C PRO A 99 2.16 18.21 -12.87
N ARG A 100 3.14 19.09 -12.67
CA ARG A 100 4.32 18.86 -11.81
C ARG A 100 3.95 18.22 -10.46
N ALA A 101 3.00 18.80 -9.76
CA ALA A 101 2.60 18.32 -8.43
C ALA A 101 2.00 16.91 -8.47
N VAL A 102 1.13 16.62 -9.44
CA VAL A 102 0.54 15.29 -9.65
C VAL A 102 1.61 14.27 -10.01
N GLY A 103 2.55 14.67 -10.90
CA GLY A 103 3.68 13.83 -11.32
C GLY A 103 4.56 13.43 -10.15
N VAL A 104 4.95 14.38 -9.29
CA VAL A 104 5.73 14.12 -8.07
C VAL A 104 4.99 13.15 -7.15
N GLY A 105 3.68 13.32 -6.96
CA GLY A 105 2.88 12.42 -6.15
C GLY A 105 2.80 11.00 -6.72
N LEU A 106 2.66 10.84 -8.04
CA LEU A 106 2.60 9.54 -8.70
C LEU A 106 3.97 8.82 -8.63
N ILE A 107 5.07 9.55 -8.89
CA ILE A 107 6.44 9.00 -8.75
C ILE A 107 6.66 8.56 -7.30
N LEU A 108 6.26 9.38 -6.32
CA LEU A 108 6.40 9.02 -4.91
C LEU A 108 5.63 7.75 -4.55
N VAL A 109 4.41 7.57 -5.07
CA VAL A 109 3.67 6.30 -4.89
C VAL A 109 4.46 5.14 -5.48
N GLY A 110 4.99 5.29 -6.69
CA GLY A 110 5.81 4.27 -7.34
C GLY A 110 7.09 3.91 -6.57
N CYS A 111 7.70 4.90 -5.91
CA CYS A 111 8.93 4.71 -5.11
C CYS A 111 8.67 4.14 -3.71
N CYS A 112 7.42 4.01 -3.27
CA CYS A 112 7.08 3.44 -1.96
C CYS A 112 7.16 1.91 -1.96
N PRO A 113 7.30 1.26 -0.78
CA PRO A 113 7.27 -0.18 -0.64
C PRO A 113 5.87 -0.76 -0.88
N GLY A 114 5.73 -2.09 -0.84
CA GLY A 114 4.45 -2.80 -0.96
C GLY A 114 3.41 -2.35 0.05
N GLY A 115 2.15 -2.43 -0.35
CA GLY A 115 1.01 -2.01 0.46
C GLY A 115 0.68 -3.00 1.58
N VAL A 116 0.24 -2.50 2.74
CA VAL A 116 -0.12 -3.35 3.90
C VAL A 116 -1.23 -4.35 3.59
N SER A 117 -2.15 -4.02 2.67
CA SER A 117 -3.28 -4.87 2.28
C SER A 117 -2.94 -5.92 1.21
N SER A 118 -1.74 -5.87 0.60
CA SER A 118 -1.36 -6.80 -0.48
C SER A 118 -1.37 -8.26 -0.03
N ASN A 119 -0.98 -8.55 1.21
CA ASN A 119 -1.01 -9.90 1.77
C ASN A 119 -2.43 -10.51 1.78
N ILE A 120 -3.44 -9.69 2.11
CA ILE A 120 -4.85 -10.13 2.11
C ILE A 120 -5.30 -10.37 0.67
N MET A 121 -4.94 -9.48 -0.25
CA MET A 121 -5.31 -9.63 -1.67
C MET A 121 -4.60 -10.84 -2.29
N THR A 122 -3.34 -11.09 -1.94
CA THR A 122 -2.61 -12.31 -2.33
C THR A 122 -3.33 -13.57 -1.86
N PHE A 123 -3.81 -13.60 -0.63
CA PHE A 123 -4.62 -14.73 -0.13
C PHE A 123 -5.90 -14.92 -0.96
N LEU A 124 -6.63 -13.84 -1.22
CA LEU A 124 -7.86 -13.88 -2.02
C LEU A 124 -7.61 -14.30 -3.49
N CYS A 125 -6.44 -13.97 -4.03
CA CYS A 125 -5.97 -14.37 -5.35
C CYS A 125 -5.46 -15.83 -5.43
N ARG A 126 -5.50 -16.58 -4.32
CA ARG A 126 -4.86 -17.91 -4.20
C ARG A 126 -3.36 -17.87 -4.54
N GLY A 127 -2.69 -16.79 -4.16
CA GLY A 127 -1.25 -16.61 -4.28
C GLY A 127 -0.46 -17.30 -3.15
N ASP A 128 0.87 -17.16 -3.20
CA ASP A 128 1.77 -17.61 -2.14
C ASP A 128 1.89 -16.51 -1.08
N VAL A 129 1.10 -16.62 0.00
CA VAL A 129 1.05 -15.63 1.08
C VAL A 129 2.40 -15.50 1.80
N ALA A 130 3.13 -16.60 1.94
CA ALA A 130 4.44 -16.56 2.58
C ALA A 130 5.45 -15.74 1.76
N PHE A 131 5.40 -15.88 0.43
CA PHE A 131 6.18 -15.07 -0.49
C PHE A 131 5.76 -13.59 -0.45
N SER A 132 4.45 -13.30 -0.37
CA SER A 132 3.89 -11.95 -0.20
C SER A 132 4.43 -11.26 1.05
N VAL A 133 4.34 -11.92 2.21
CA VAL A 133 4.86 -11.39 3.48
C VAL A 133 6.37 -11.14 3.39
N GLY A 134 7.12 -12.04 2.76
CA GLY A 134 8.56 -11.86 2.53
C GLY A 134 8.87 -10.62 1.68
N MET A 135 8.16 -10.43 0.55
CA MET A 135 8.33 -9.26 -0.31
C MET A 135 7.97 -7.96 0.42
N THR A 136 6.81 -7.92 1.08
CA THR A 136 6.37 -6.73 1.84
C THR A 136 7.38 -6.40 2.96
N THR A 137 7.89 -7.41 3.67
CA THR A 137 8.88 -7.21 4.74
C THR A 137 10.17 -6.65 4.17
N LEU A 138 10.73 -7.27 3.12
CA LEU A 138 11.99 -6.82 2.53
C LEU A 138 11.84 -5.42 1.91
N SER A 139 10.75 -5.15 1.18
CA SER A 139 10.52 -3.82 0.59
C SER A 139 10.35 -2.74 1.66
N THR A 140 9.68 -3.05 2.79
CA THR A 140 9.53 -2.12 3.91
C THR A 140 10.86 -1.83 4.60
N LEU A 141 11.73 -2.85 4.77
CA LEU A 141 13.08 -2.68 5.32
C LEU A 141 13.99 -1.86 4.38
N ALA A 142 13.83 -2.03 3.07
CA ALA A 142 14.60 -1.30 2.06
C ALA A 142 14.08 0.13 1.83
N ALA A 143 12.82 0.42 2.15
CA ALA A 143 12.16 1.69 1.83
C ALA A 143 12.89 2.95 2.34
N PRO A 144 13.47 2.99 3.56
CA PRO A 144 14.23 4.17 4.01
C PRO A 144 15.35 4.59 3.06
N PHE A 145 15.96 3.63 2.37
CA PHE A 145 17.03 3.87 1.40
C PHE A 145 16.47 4.03 -0.02
N MET A 146 15.65 3.08 -0.46
CA MET A 146 15.19 3.01 -1.85
C MET A 146 14.25 4.15 -2.21
N THR A 147 13.31 4.50 -1.35
CA THR A 147 12.32 5.56 -1.67
C THR A 147 12.97 6.93 -1.84
N PRO A 148 13.83 7.44 -0.92
CA PRO A 148 14.51 8.72 -1.13
C PRO A 148 15.46 8.72 -2.32
N PHE A 149 16.21 7.62 -2.52
CA PHE A 149 17.12 7.47 -3.65
C PHE A 149 16.38 7.56 -5.00
N LEU A 150 15.29 6.80 -5.14
CA LEU A 150 14.49 6.81 -6.36
C LEU A 150 13.77 8.16 -6.57
N MET A 151 13.29 8.80 -5.50
CA MET A 151 12.71 10.13 -5.60
C MET A 151 13.73 11.17 -6.06
N LEU A 152 14.94 11.13 -5.51
CA LEU A 152 16.02 12.03 -5.91
C LEU A 152 16.39 11.83 -7.40
N THR A 153 16.46 10.60 -7.86
CA THR A 153 16.84 10.28 -9.24
C THR A 153 15.75 10.58 -10.27
N LEU A 154 14.48 10.39 -9.91
CA LEU A 154 13.36 10.48 -10.87
C LEU A 154 12.60 11.80 -10.81
N ALA A 155 12.60 12.47 -9.66
CA ALA A 155 11.92 13.75 -9.46
C ALA A 155 12.85 14.91 -9.09
N GLY A 156 14.12 14.64 -8.78
CA GLY A 156 15.09 15.66 -8.30
C GLY A 156 15.36 16.80 -9.28
N GLU A 157 15.22 16.57 -10.58
CA GLU A 157 15.32 17.66 -11.57
C GLU A 157 14.10 18.59 -11.58
N THR A 158 12.96 18.11 -11.13
CA THR A 158 11.70 18.87 -11.12
C THR A 158 11.39 19.51 -9.79
N VAL A 159 11.84 18.91 -8.68
CA VAL A 159 11.60 19.39 -7.30
C VAL A 159 12.84 19.19 -6.45
N ASP A 160 13.00 20.05 -5.46
CA ASP A 160 14.00 19.84 -4.41
C ASP A 160 13.57 18.66 -3.52
N VAL A 161 14.41 17.61 -3.48
CA VAL A 161 14.16 16.37 -2.72
C VAL A 161 15.12 16.31 -1.54
N ASP A 162 14.61 16.55 -0.35
CA ASP A 162 15.34 16.29 0.88
C ASP A 162 15.40 14.78 1.16
N ALA A 163 16.36 14.11 0.51
CA ALA A 163 16.51 12.66 0.61
C ALA A 163 16.84 12.20 2.04
N LEU A 164 17.63 12.99 2.80
CA LEU A 164 17.97 12.67 4.18
C LEU A 164 16.76 12.82 5.10
N GLY A 165 16.00 13.90 4.98
CA GLY A 165 14.76 14.09 5.72
C GLY A 165 13.72 13.02 5.39
N MET A 166 13.60 12.59 4.11
CA MET A 166 12.75 11.49 3.72
C MET A 166 13.20 10.16 4.34
N PHE A 167 14.51 9.86 4.31
CA PHE A 167 15.08 8.69 4.98
C PHE A 167 14.70 8.64 6.46
N GLN A 168 14.93 9.73 7.18
CA GLN A 168 14.60 9.84 8.60
C GLN A 168 13.09 9.69 8.84
N SER A 169 12.26 10.30 7.99
CA SER A 169 10.81 10.20 8.08
C SER A 169 10.34 8.76 7.93
N ILE A 170 10.81 8.03 6.90
CA ILE A 170 10.43 6.64 6.67
C ILE A 170 10.92 5.74 7.80
N LEU A 171 12.14 5.98 8.29
CA LEU A 171 12.70 5.24 9.43
C LEU A 171 11.79 5.37 10.67
N LEU A 172 11.40 6.62 11.00
CA LEU A 172 10.63 6.90 12.21
C LEU A 172 9.14 6.54 12.08
N VAL A 173 8.55 6.77 10.91
CA VAL A 173 7.08 6.63 10.72
C VAL A 173 6.70 5.23 10.25
N THR A 174 7.62 4.50 9.63
CA THR A 174 7.37 3.16 9.09
C THR A 174 8.17 2.10 9.82
N LEU A 175 9.49 2.16 9.75
CA LEU A 175 10.34 1.06 10.24
C LEU A 175 10.31 0.95 11.76
N ALA A 176 10.39 2.06 12.48
CA ALA A 176 10.40 2.03 13.95
C ALA A 176 9.07 1.49 14.54
N PRO A 177 7.87 1.91 14.08
CA PRO A 177 6.62 1.30 14.52
C PRO A 177 6.49 -0.19 14.15
N VAL A 178 6.93 -0.59 12.94
CA VAL A 178 6.94 -1.99 12.53
C VAL A 178 7.85 -2.82 13.44
N ALA A 179 9.07 -2.34 13.70
CA ALA A 179 10.01 -3.00 14.60
C ALA A 179 9.46 -3.12 16.03
N LEU A 180 8.84 -2.04 16.54
CA LEU A 180 8.18 -2.07 17.85
C LEU A 180 7.06 -3.11 17.87
N GLY A 181 6.21 -3.15 16.84
CA GLY A 181 5.14 -4.14 16.72
C GLY A 181 5.67 -5.57 16.71
N PHE A 182 6.75 -5.81 15.98
CA PHE A 182 7.43 -7.11 15.96
C PHE A 182 7.97 -7.51 17.34
N VAL A 183 8.63 -6.59 18.05
CA VAL A 183 9.13 -6.82 19.42
C VAL A 183 7.96 -7.13 20.37
N LEU A 184 6.85 -6.40 20.28
CA LEU A 184 5.64 -6.67 21.06
C LEU A 184 5.09 -8.08 20.78
N ASN A 185 5.08 -8.50 19.49
CA ASN A 185 4.64 -9.83 19.11
C ASN A 185 5.61 -10.91 19.61
N ALA A 186 6.91 -10.70 19.52
CA ALA A 186 7.90 -11.61 20.04
C ALA A 186 7.78 -11.79 21.57
N ALA A 187 7.51 -10.70 22.31
CA ALA A 187 7.39 -10.73 23.76
C ALA A 187 6.04 -11.31 24.24
N TRP A 188 4.94 -10.97 23.59
CA TRP A 188 3.60 -11.27 24.09
C TRP A 188 2.73 -12.11 23.16
N GLY A 189 3.19 -12.47 21.98
CA GLY A 189 2.44 -13.19 20.95
C GLY A 189 1.89 -14.56 21.42
N ARG A 190 2.49 -15.16 22.47
CA ARG A 190 1.98 -16.39 23.08
C ARG A 190 0.82 -16.18 24.04
N ARG A 191 0.59 -14.95 24.52
CA ARG A 191 -0.49 -14.63 25.47
C ARG A 191 -1.83 -14.59 24.76
N ALA A 192 -2.83 -15.25 25.34
CA ALA A 192 -4.18 -15.28 24.78
C ALA A 192 -4.77 -13.87 24.56
N ALA A 193 -4.63 -12.98 25.55
CA ALA A 193 -5.10 -11.59 25.45
C ALA A 193 -4.48 -10.85 24.27
N TYR A 194 -3.17 -11.02 24.02
CA TYR A 194 -2.49 -10.39 22.87
C TYR A 194 -3.03 -10.92 21.54
N ARG A 195 -3.24 -12.24 21.41
CA ARG A 195 -3.82 -12.84 20.20
C ARG A 195 -5.25 -12.33 19.91
N GLU A 196 -6.03 -12.09 20.97
CA GLU A 196 -7.35 -11.50 20.81
C GLU A 196 -7.26 -10.03 20.34
N THR A 197 -6.26 -9.26 20.79
CA THR A 197 -6.00 -7.90 20.32
C THR A 197 -5.61 -7.89 18.84
N LEU A 198 -4.78 -8.83 18.35
CA LEU A 198 -4.39 -8.92 16.93
C LEU A 198 -5.60 -9.03 15.99
N LYS A 199 -6.71 -9.64 16.42
CA LYS A 199 -7.93 -9.75 15.60
C LYS A 199 -8.62 -8.41 15.34
N VAL A 200 -8.28 -7.37 16.12
CA VAL A 200 -8.82 -6.01 15.97
C VAL A 200 -7.93 -5.15 15.06
N MET A 201 -6.65 -5.49 14.90
CA MET A 201 -5.67 -4.68 14.18
C MET A 201 -6.03 -4.39 12.71
N PRO A 202 -6.59 -5.33 11.93
CA PRO A 202 -7.02 -5.02 10.56
C PRO A 202 -8.03 -3.87 10.48
N GLY A 203 -9.00 -3.83 11.40
CA GLY A 203 -9.97 -2.73 11.46
C GLY A 203 -9.31 -1.40 11.84
N VAL A 204 -8.35 -1.43 12.78
CA VAL A 204 -7.56 -0.24 13.16
C VAL A 204 -6.80 0.32 11.95
N ALA A 205 -6.17 -0.55 11.16
CA ALA A 205 -5.46 -0.13 9.95
C ALA A 205 -6.41 0.50 8.91
N VAL A 206 -7.59 -0.07 8.70
CA VAL A 206 -8.59 0.49 7.78
C VAL A 206 -9.13 1.83 8.25
N LEU A 207 -9.43 1.98 9.55
CA LEU A 207 -9.85 3.26 10.12
C LEU A 207 -8.76 4.32 9.98
N GLY A 208 -7.51 3.96 10.27
CA GLY A 208 -6.37 4.86 10.08
C GLY A 208 -6.21 5.30 8.62
N LEU A 209 -6.30 4.36 7.68
CA LEU A 209 -6.23 4.67 6.25
C LEU A 209 -7.37 5.58 5.81
N ALA A 210 -8.58 5.34 6.27
CA ALA A 210 -9.73 6.20 6.02
C ALA A 210 -9.54 7.62 6.58
N CYS A 211 -8.96 7.75 7.77
CA CYS A 211 -8.58 9.05 8.33
C CYS A 211 -7.54 9.78 7.46
N ILE A 212 -6.50 9.08 6.99
CA ILE A 212 -5.47 9.68 6.11
C ILE A 212 -6.12 10.18 4.82
N VAL A 213 -6.94 9.35 4.15
CA VAL A 213 -7.64 9.72 2.92
C VAL A 213 -8.62 10.88 3.19
N GLY A 214 -9.39 10.81 4.26
CA GLY A 214 -10.30 11.88 4.68
C GLY A 214 -9.56 13.20 4.91
N GLY A 215 -8.42 13.19 5.59
CA GLY A 215 -7.60 14.39 5.81
C GLY A 215 -7.17 15.07 4.50
N VAL A 216 -6.71 14.29 3.51
CA VAL A 216 -6.32 14.82 2.20
C VAL A 216 -7.52 15.35 1.42
N VAL A 217 -8.64 14.63 1.40
CA VAL A 217 -9.87 15.08 0.74
C VAL A 217 -10.43 16.34 1.41
N SER A 218 -10.37 16.42 2.75
CA SER A 218 -10.75 17.62 3.50
C SER A 218 -9.93 18.84 3.10
N ALA A 219 -8.62 18.68 2.97
CA ALA A 219 -7.72 19.79 2.65
C ALA A 219 -7.74 20.20 1.17
N HIS A 220 -7.98 19.26 0.25
CA HIS A 220 -7.72 19.47 -1.18
C HIS A 220 -8.85 19.02 -2.10
N GLY A 221 -10.00 18.58 -1.59
CA GLY A 221 -11.08 17.98 -2.37
C GLY A 221 -11.58 18.85 -3.53
N HIS A 222 -11.67 20.16 -3.35
CA HIS A 222 -12.09 21.09 -4.43
C HIS A 222 -11.07 21.14 -5.59
N ARG A 223 -9.78 21.02 -5.31
CA ARG A 223 -8.74 20.96 -6.35
C ARG A 223 -8.78 19.63 -7.11
N PHE A 224 -9.20 18.57 -6.44
CA PHE A 224 -9.39 17.26 -7.04
C PHE A 224 -10.44 17.27 -8.15
N ALA A 225 -11.52 18.03 -8.00
CA ALA A 225 -12.58 18.13 -9.00
C ALA A 225 -12.10 18.68 -10.37
N ALA A 226 -11.10 19.57 -10.35
CA ALA A 226 -10.54 20.16 -11.57
C ALA A 226 -9.60 19.22 -12.36
N SER A 227 -8.87 18.33 -11.67
CA SER A 227 -7.85 17.44 -12.27
C SER A 227 -8.22 15.97 -12.15
N GLY A 228 -9.36 15.62 -11.56
CA GLY A 228 -9.68 14.29 -11.05
C GLY A 228 -9.64 13.18 -12.10
N ALA A 229 -10.15 13.44 -13.30
CA ALA A 229 -10.14 12.45 -14.37
C ALA A 229 -8.72 12.07 -14.82
N LEU A 230 -7.83 13.06 -14.97
CA LEU A 230 -6.44 12.85 -15.37
C LEU A 230 -5.66 12.14 -14.27
N VAL A 231 -5.80 12.56 -13.00
CA VAL A 231 -5.17 11.92 -11.85
C VAL A 231 -5.66 10.49 -11.71
N PHE A 232 -6.97 10.25 -11.83
CA PHE A 232 -7.53 8.91 -11.76
C PHE A 232 -7.02 8.02 -12.89
N ALA A 233 -6.99 8.52 -14.14
CA ALA A 233 -6.45 7.77 -15.27
C ALA A 233 -4.98 7.39 -15.06
N ALA A 234 -4.16 8.32 -14.57
CA ALA A 234 -2.75 8.06 -14.28
C ALA A 234 -2.57 7.01 -13.17
N VAL A 235 -3.32 7.12 -12.07
CA VAL A 235 -3.30 6.13 -10.97
C VAL A 235 -3.81 4.78 -11.43
N PHE A 236 -4.90 4.75 -12.22
CA PHE A 236 -5.45 3.52 -12.80
C PHE A 236 -4.41 2.82 -13.68
N LEU A 237 -3.80 3.54 -14.63
CA LEU A 237 -2.78 2.99 -15.52
C LEU A 237 -1.54 2.53 -14.76
N HIS A 238 -1.06 3.32 -13.80
CA HIS A 238 0.09 2.98 -12.96
C HIS A 238 -0.13 1.64 -12.24
N ASN A 239 -1.28 1.49 -11.61
CA ASN A 239 -1.63 0.27 -10.88
C ASN A 239 -1.85 -0.92 -11.84
N ALA A 240 -2.58 -0.75 -12.95
CA ALA A 240 -2.85 -1.80 -13.93
C ALA A 240 -1.57 -2.31 -14.60
N LEU A 241 -0.68 -1.38 -15.00
CA LEU A 241 0.64 -1.72 -15.56
C LEU A 241 1.54 -2.36 -14.51
N GLY A 242 1.41 -1.97 -13.23
CA GLY A 242 2.08 -2.62 -12.11
C GLY A 242 1.66 -4.07 -11.93
N TYR A 243 0.35 -4.37 -11.98
CA TYR A 243 -0.15 -5.76 -11.94
C TYR A 243 0.36 -6.58 -13.13
N LEU A 244 0.29 -6.02 -14.33
CA LEU A 244 0.76 -6.68 -15.54
C LEU A 244 2.29 -6.89 -15.49
N GLY A 245 3.05 -5.86 -15.19
CA GLY A 245 4.51 -5.93 -15.11
C GLY A 245 4.99 -6.92 -14.05
N GLY A 246 4.37 -6.91 -12.87
CA GLY A 246 4.67 -7.88 -11.81
C GLY A 246 4.36 -9.32 -12.25
N TYR A 247 3.20 -9.54 -12.90
CA TYR A 247 2.86 -10.87 -13.43
C TYR A 247 3.88 -11.34 -14.48
N LEU A 248 4.24 -10.47 -15.43
CA LEU A 248 5.23 -10.76 -16.47
C LEU A 248 6.63 -10.99 -15.89
N ALA A 249 7.05 -10.24 -14.88
CA ALA A 249 8.29 -10.50 -14.14
C ALA A 249 8.29 -11.90 -13.50
N GLY A 250 7.17 -12.30 -12.91
CA GLY A 250 6.99 -13.66 -12.38
C GLY A 250 7.03 -14.75 -13.46
N VAL A 251 6.54 -14.46 -14.67
CA VAL A 251 6.66 -15.37 -15.83
C VAL A 251 8.13 -15.47 -16.28
N ALA A 252 8.82 -14.35 -16.41
CA ALA A 252 10.23 -14.29 -16.79
C ALA A 252 11.15 -15.01 -15.77
N ALA A 253 10.84 -14.87 -14.47
CA ALA A 253 11.51 -15.59 -13.40
C ALA A 253 11.11 -17.08 -13.30
N ARG A 254 10.25 -17.57 -14.18
CA ARG A 254 9.73 -18.96 -14.17
C ARG A 254 9.06 -19.37 -12.87
N PHE A 255 8.44 -18.41 -12.18
CA PHE A 255 7.70 -18.68 -10.96
C PHE A 255 6.46 -19.54 -11.20
N THR A 256 6.06 -20.29 -10.17
CA THR A 256 4.79 -21.03 -10.15
C THR A 256 3.60 -20.07 -10.22
N GLN A 257 2.44 -20.55 -10.63
CA GLN A 257 1.24 -19.70 -10.76
C GLN A 257 0.87 -18.94 -9.47
N PRO A 258 0.90 -19.55 -8.27
CA PRO A 258 0.67 -18.79 -7.04
C PRO A 258 1.67 -17.65 -6.84
N LYS A 259 2.95 -17.85 -7.12
CA LYS A 259 3.98 -16.80 -7.00
C LYS A 259 3.81 -15.69 -8.06
N ARG A 260 3.40 -16.04 -9.30
CA ARG A 260 3.12 -15.03 -10.34
C ARG A 260 1.97 -14.10 -9.93
N ARG A 261 0.93 -14.64 -9.30
CA ARG A 261 -0.17 -13.85 -8.74
C ARG A 261 0.31 -12.97 -7.60
N THR A 262 1.13 -13.53 -6.72
CA THR A 262 1.70 -12.78 -5.60
C THR A 262 2.52 -11.58 -6.07
N ILE A 263 3.50 -11.79 -6.96
CA ILE A 263 4.33 -10.67 -7.43
C ILE A 263 3.52 -9.66 -8.25
N SER A 264 2.46 -10.08 -8.96
CA SER A 264 1.51 -9.17 -9.60
C SER A 264 0.86 -8.25 -8.58
N ILE A 265 0.30 -8.82 -7.50
CA ILE A 265 -0.38 -8.07 -6.44
C ILE A 265 0.60 -7.16 -5.69
N GLU A 266 1.76 -7.69 -5.28
CA GLU A 266 2.76 -6.94 -4.51
C GLU A 266 3.32 -5.75 -5.30
N VAL A 267 3.65 -5.95 -6.57
CA VAL A 267 4.15 -4.87 -7.45
C VAL A 267 3.05 -3.86 -7.74
N GLY A 268 1.83 -4.29 -8.03
CA GLY A 268 0.73 -3.37 -8.35
C GLY A 268 0.20 -2.56 -7.16
N MET A 269 0.32 -3.07 -5.93
CA MET A 269 -0.24 -2.44 -4.73
C MET A 269 0.84 -1.79 -3.88
N GLN A 270 0.95 -0.48 -3.99
CA GLN A 270 1.94 0.32 -3.24
C GLN A 270 1.43 0.77 -1.86
N ASN A 271 2.33 1.13 -0.96
CA ASN A 271 2.00 1.78 0.30
C ASN A 271 1.66 3.26 0.08
N ALA A 272 0.49 3.48 -0.52
CA ALA A 272 0.01 4.80 -0.84
C ALA A 272 -0.30 5.65 0.42
N GLY A 273 -0.55 5.03 1.57
CA GLY A 273 -0.67 5.72 2.86
C GLY A 273 0.64 6.38 3.27
N LEU A 274 1.76 5.67 3.14
CA LEU A 274 3.10 6.23 3.34
C LEU A 274 3.37 7.37 2.34
N ALA A 275 3.10 7.13 1.05
CA ALA A 275 3.27 8.16 0.02
C ALA A 275 2.49 9.43 0.35
N THR A 276 1.26 9.30 0.85
CA THR A 276 0.42 10.44 1.23
C THR A 276 1.04 11.28 2.36
N VAL A 277 1.56 10.62 3.39
CA VAL A 277 2.22 11.30 4.52
C VAL A 277 3.53 11.95 4.08
N LEU A 278 4.32 11.25 3.26
CA LEU A 278 5.57 11.81 2.73
C LEU A 278 5.32 13.00 1.80
N ALA A 279 4.29 12.92 0.92
CA ALA A 279 3.91 14.02 0.05
C ALA A 279 3.55 15.28 0.85
N ALA A 280 2.68 15.14 1.85
CA ALA A 280 2.27 16.25 2.69
C ALA A 280 3.42 16.86 3.50
N ARG A 281 4.40 16.04 3.92
CA ARG A 281 5.52 16.48 4.77
C ARG A 281 6.67 17.08 3.98
N HIS A 282 7.06 16.46 2.86
CA HIS A 282 8.27 16.82 2.11
C HIS A 282 7.98 17.70 0.89
N PHE A 283 6.73 17.78 0.44
CA PHE A 283 6.32 18.62 -0.68
C PHE A 283 5.13 19.53 -0.31
N PRO A 284 5.23 20.34 0.77
CA PRO A 284 4.11 21.17 1.25
C PRO A 284 3.68 22.25 0.25
N LEU A 285 4.59 22.66 -0.65
CA LEU A 285 4.29 23.60 -1.73
C LEU A 285 3.60 22.96 -2.94
N LEU A 286 3.46 21.63 -2.96
CA LEU A 286 2.84 20.83 -4.01
C LEU A 286 1.70 19.98 -3.43
N PRO A 287 0.61 20.60 -2.94
CA PRO A 287 -0.46 19.88 -2.24
C PRO A 287 -1.14 18.80 -3.11
N GLU A 288 -1.15 18.96 -4.43
CA GLU A 288 -1.69 17.97 -5.37
C GLU A 288 -0.87 16.66 -5.39
N ALA A 289 0.37 16.65 -4.91
CA ALA A 289 1.15 15.43 -4.74
C ALA A 289 0.48 14.47 -3.75
N ALA A 290 -0.07 15.00 -2.65
CA ALA A 290 -0.83 14.21 -1.69
C ALA A 290 -2.15 13.68 -2.28
N ILE A 291 -2.76 14.39 -3.23
CA ILE A 291 -3.99 13.95 -3.92
C ILE A 291 -3.73 12.68 -4.73
N ALA A 292 -2.68 12.64 -5.56
CA ALA A 292 -2.35 11.46 -6.35
C ALA A 292 -2.14 10.23 -5.45
N SER A 293 -1.46 10.41 -4.31
CA SER A 293 -1.23 9.36 -3.33
C SER A 293 -2.53 8.91 -2.64
N ALA A 294 -3.42 9.82 -2.27
CA ALA A 294 -4.71 9.49 -1.65
C ALA A 294 -5.66 8.77 -2.62
N VAL A 295 -5.70 9.17 -3.89
CA VAL A 295 -6.44 8.45 -4.95
C VAL A 295 -5.90 7.03 -5.08
N SER A 296 -4.58 6.86 -5.03
CA SER A 296 -3.95 5.53 -5.04
C SER A 296 -4.38 4.69 -3.83
N CYS A 297 -4.53 5.26 -2.62
CA CYS A 297 -5.04 4.53 -1.46
C CYS A 297 -6.43 3.94 -1.70
N VAL A 298 -7.35 4.74 -2.27
CA VAL A 298 -8.71 4.30 -2.59
C VAL A 298 -8.67 3.25 -3.70
N TRP A 299 -7.97 3.56 -4.79
CA TRP A 299 -7.95 2.70 -5.97
C TRP A 299 -7.28 1.35 -5.72
N HIS A 300 -6.15 1.31 -5.02
CA HIS A 300 -5.47 0.04 -4.70
C HIS A 300 -6.36 -0.90 -3.89
N SER A 301 -7.19 -0.37 -2.99
CA SER A 301 -8.14 -1.18 -2.23
C SER A 301 -9.21 -1.82 -3.13
N ILE A 302 -9.70 -1.07 -4.13
CA ILE A 302 -10.70 -1.54 -5.10
C ILE A 302 -10.06 -2.52 -6.09
N SER A 303 -8.95 -2.13 -6.71
CA SER A 303 -8.29 -2.89 -7.79
C SER A 303 -7.74 -4.22 -7.29
N GLY A 304 -7.24 -4.30 -6.06
CA GLY A 304 -6.81 -5.57 -5.46
C GLY A 304 -7.95 -6.59 -5.37
N ALA A 305 -9.14 -6.15 -4.98
CA ALA A 305 -10.33 -7.02 -4.95
C ALA A 305 -10.77 -7.43 -6.37
N LEU A 306 -10.71 -6.50 -7.34
CA LEU A 306 -11.00 -6.82 -8.74
C LEU A 306 -10.01 -7.84 -9.31
N MET A 307 -8.71 -7.69 -9.04
CA MET A 307 -7.69 -8.65 -9.47
C MET A 307 -7.90 -10.04 -8.86
N ALA A 308 -8.35 -10.13 -7.60
CA ALA A 308 -8.74 -11.40 -7.01
C ALA A 308 -9.90 -12.05 -7.80
N GLY A 309 -10.89 -11.26 -8.18
CA GLY A 309 -11.98 -11.70 -9.05
C GLY A 309 -11.48 -12.22 -10.40
N VAL A 310 -10.59 -11.49 -11.08
CA VAL A 310 -10.00 -11.86 -12.37
C VAL A 310 -9.25 -13.20 -12.28
N PHE A 311 -8.37 -13.37 -11.29
CA PHE A 311 -7.61 -14.60 -11.13
C PHE A 311 -8.52 -15.80 -10.79
N ASN A 312 -9.54 -15.62 -9.96
CA ASN A 312 -10.47 -16.69 -9.60
C ASN A 312 -11.38 -17.06 -10.79
N ALA A 313 -11.80 -16.09 -11.60
CA ALA A 313 -12.55 -16.36 -12.83
C ALA A 313 -11.71 -17.11 -13.87
N ALA A 314 -10.44 -16.77 -14.01
CA ALA A 314 -9.50 -17.49 -14.87
C ALA A 314 -9.35 -18.95 -14.43
N ASP A 315 -9.26 -19.24 -13.13
CA ASP A 315 -9.21 -20.60 -12.60
C ASP A 315 -10.47 -21.38 -12.94
N ALA A 316 -11.65 -20.80 -12.73
CA ALA A 316 -12.92 -21.43 -13.01
C ALA A 316 -13.07 -21.75 -14.53
N PHE A 317 -12.62 -20.82 -15.39
CA PHE A 317 -12.63 -21.05 -16.85
C PHE A 317 -11.71 -22.20 -17.26
N LEU A 318 -10.50 -22.27 -16.70
CA LEU A 318 -9.54 -23.34 -17.00
C LEU A 318 -10.01 -24.70 -16.49
N ALA A 319 -10.63 -24.75 -15.29
CA ALA A 319 -11.20 -25.99 -14.74
C ALA A 319 -12.31 -26.54 -15.64
N ARG A 320 -13.23 -25.68 -16.11
CA ARG A 320 -14.28 -26.09 -17.07
C ARG A 320 -13.72 -26.65 -18.36
N ARG A 321 -12.62 -26.06 -18.88
CA ARG A 321 -11.97 -26.56 -20.11
C ARG A 321 -11.31 -27.93 -19.95
N LYS A 322 -10.89 -28.29 -18.74
CA LYS A 322 -10.26 -29.58 -18.44
C LYS A 322 -11.28 -30.68 -18.12
N GLY A 323 -12.55 -30.36 -18.02
CA GLY A 323 -13.60 -31.29 -17.63
C GLY A 323 -13.62 -31.65 -16.15
N ASP A 324 -13.00 -30.85 -15.32
CA ASP A 324 -12.88 -31.06 -13.87
C ASP A 324 -14.08 -30.46 -13.06
N LEU A 325 -15.13 -30.02 -13.78
CA LEU A 325 -16.40 -29.51 -13.22
C LEU A 325 -17.59 -30.00 -14.01
#